data_57c53fef960ac0042b6b56c676713726
#
_entry.id   57c53fef960ac0042b6b56c676713726
#
_cell.length_a   1.000
_cell.length_b   1.000
_cell.length_c   1.000
_cell.angle_alpha   90.00
_cell.angle_beta   90.00
_cell.angle_gamma   90.00
#
_symmetry.space_group_name_H-M   'P 1'
#
loop_
_entity.id
_entity.type
_entity.pdbx_description
1 polymer ?
#
loop_
_entity_poly.entity_id
_entity_poly.type
_entity_poly.pdbx_seq_one_letter_code
_entity_poly.pdbx_strand_id
1 'polypeptide(L)'
;MLNLEKPSAKQVKHYLAKRETLENYVLQEKALEKLFNLLPHNTDINDVLLKSSTLNDFYSTNIFNTYAVAKHILTIPNLDNRLKQGDISLVDEIKEVTMSDGKKRDFYSFATKYCSHHNPKFFPIYDSYVDKILVALNKVYPFSTFKHKELKNYQRFNEVLLDFNKTFGLDNFSLKDLDTYLWLLGKEIFPKKVK
;
A
#
# COMPACT_ATOMS: atom_id res chain seq x y z
N MET A 1 6.53 -27.77 1.43
CA MET A 1 6.35 -26.69 0.45
C MET A 1 5.05 -25.97 0.76
N LEU A 2 5.01 -24.64 0.59
CA LEU A 2 3.74 -23.91 0.69
C LEU A 2 2.83 -24.38 -0.43
N ASN A 3 1.59 -24.78 -0.10
CA ASN A 3 0.59 -25.15 -1.11
C ASN A 3 -0.06 -23.87 -1.62
N LEU A 4 0.53 -23.29 -2.69
CA LEU A 4 0.03 -22.09 -3.34
C LEU A 4 -0.66 -22.50 -4.65
N GLU A 5 -1.92 -22.13 -4.78
CA GLU A 5 -2.62 -22.27 -6.06
C GLU A 5 -2.15 -21.20 -7.05
N LYS A 6 -2.22 -21.52 -8.34
CA LYS A 6 -1.89 -20.57 -9.41
C LYS A 6 -2.87 -19.40 -9.38
N PRO A 7 -2.38 -18.13 -9.35
CA PRO A 7 -3.23 -16.95 -9.39
C PRO A 7 -4.21 -16.97 -10.57
N SER A 8 -5.46 -16.60 -10.32
CA SER A 8 -6.52 -16.61 -11.33
C SER A 8 -7.63 -15.61 -11.00
N ALA A 9 -8.42 -15.21 -12.00
CA ALA A 9 -9.58 -14.35 -11.80
C ALA A 9 -10.59 -14.93 -10.78
N LYS A 10 -10.71 -16.27 -10.70
CA LYS A 10 -11.57 -16.94 -9.71
C LYS A 10 -11.07 -16.67 -8.28
N GLN A 11 -9.77 -16.76 -8.05
CA GLN A 11 -9.19 -16.49 -6.75
C GLN A 11 -9.32 -15.02 -6.37
N VAL A 12 -9.02 -14.08 -7.28
CA VAL A 12 -9.21 -12.64 -7.01
C VAL A 12 -10.65 -12.38 -6.57
N LYS A 13 -11.65 -12.85 -7.33
CA LYS A 13 -13.07 -12.70 -6.96
C LYS A 13 -13.40 -13.31 -5.60
N HIS A 14 -12.84 -14.47 -5.28
CA HIS A 14 -13.03 -15.13 -3.98
C HIS A 14 -12.53 -14.24 -2.84
N TYR A 15 -11.31 -13.68 -2.94
CA TYR A 15 -10.75 -12.83 -1.89
C TYR A 15 -11.43 -11.46 -1.79
N LEU A 16 -11.88 -10.90 -2.91
CA LEU A 16 -12.71 -9.69 -2.89
C LEU A 16 -14.04 -9.93 -2.15
N ALA A 17 -14.71 -11.06 -2.41
CA ALA A 17 -15.91 -11.43 -1.66
C ALA A 17 -15.61 -11.68 -0.17
N LYS A 18 -14.50 -12.33 0.15
CA LYS A 18 -14.03 -12.55 1.54
C LYS A 18 -13.78 -11.22 2.26
N ARG A 19 -13.23 -10.20 1.58
CA ARG A 19 -13.04 -8.87 2.15
C ARG A 19 -14.36 -8.29 2.68
N GLU A 20 -15.45 -8.43 1.94
CA GLU A 20 -16.76 -7.87 2.34
C GLU A 20 -17.30 -8.49 3.64
N THR A 21 -16.82 -9.68 4.03
CA THR A 21 -17.18 -10.32 5.31
C THR A 21 -16.38 -9.78 6.50
N LEU A 22 -15.33 -8.97 6.26
CA LEU A 22 -14.48 -8.39 7.30
C LEU A 22 -15.04 -7.02 7.74
N GLU A 23 -16.17 -7.03 8.47
CA GLU A 23 -16.93 -5.84 8.82
C GLU A 23 -16.07 -4.70 9.37
N ASN A 24 -15.27 -4.97 10.39
CA ASN A 24 -14.39 -3.94 11.00
C ASN A 24 -13.44 -3.32 9.97
N TYR A 25 -12.84 -4.14 9.10
CA TYR A 25 -11.93 -3.65 8.07
C TYR A 25 -12.67 -2.77 7.06
N VAL A 26 -13.84 -3.23 6.57
CA VAL A 26 -14.66 -2.50 5.59
C VAL A 26 -15.12 -1.16 6.15
N LEU A 27 -15.58 -1.13 7.40
CA LEU A 27 -16.03 0.11 8.05
C LEU A 27 -14.90 1.11 8.25
N GLN A 28 -13.74 0.64 8.69
CA GLN A 28 -12.55 1.48 8.87
C GLN A 28 -12.00 2.01 7.55
N GLU A 29 -12.01 1.19 6.48
CA GLU A 29 -11.59 1.62 5.15
C GLU A 29 -12.54 2.68 4.59
N LYS A 30 -13.86 2.51 4.77
CA LYS A 30 -14.85 3.54 4.41
C LYS A 30 -14.67 4.85 5.20
N ALA A 31 -14.27 4.75 6.46
CA ALA A 31 -13.97 5.94 7.28
C ALA A 31 -12.74 6.69 6.75
N LEU A 32 -11.67 5.97 6.36
CA LEU A 32 -10.50 6.55 5.71
C LEU A 32 -10.87 7.20 4.37
N GLU A 33 -11.62 6.50 3.52
CA GLU A 33 -12.09 7.04 2.24
C GLU A 33 -12.89 8.34 2.44
N LYS A 34 -13.81 8.35 3.41
CA LYS A 34 -14.55 9.56 3.77
C LYS A 34 -13.62 10.68 4.22
N LEU A 35 -12.62 10.39 5.06
CA LEU A 35 -11.66 11.38 5.54
C LEU A 35 -10.88 12.01 4.39
N PHE A 36 -10.30 11.19 3.51
CA PHE A 36 -9.51 11.68 2.37
C PHE A 36 -10.35 12.45 1.35
N ASN A 37 -11.63 12.09 1.17
CA ASN A 37 -12.57 12.81 0.32
C ASN A 37 -13.00 14.17 0.92
N LEU A 38 -13.15 14.26 2.24
CA LEU A 38 -13.47 15.50 2.95
C LEU A 38 -12.28 16.46 3.02
N LEU A 39 -11.05 15.93 3.08
CA LEU A 39 -9.80 16.66 3.19
C LEU A 39 -8.87 16.34 1.99
N PRO A 40 -9.29 16.69 0.75
CA PRO A 40 -8.59 16.24 -0.46
C PRO A 40 -7.24 16.89 -0.66
N HIS A 41 -6.99 18.05 -0.04
CA HIS A 41 -5.76 18.83 -0.21
C HIS A 41 -4.74 18.55 0.90
N ASN A 42 -3.46 18.81 0.56
CA ASN A 42 -2.32 18.63 1.47
C ASN A 42 -1.62 19.97 1.73
N THR A 43 -2.41 21.02 1.97
CA THR A 43 -1.95 22.40 2.16
C THR A 43 -2.11 22.91 3.59
N ASP A 44 -2.90 22.23 4.42
CA ASP A 44 -3.13 22.54 5.83
C ASP A 44 -2.55 21.45 6.74
N ILE A 45 -1.84 21.88 7.80
CA ILE A 45 -1.18 20.96 8.73
C ILE A 45 -2.17 20.08 9.49
N ASN A 46 -3.35 20.61 9.86
CA ASN A 46 -4.35 19.86 10.62
C ASN A 46 -4.95 18.76 9.74
N ASP A 47 -5.24 19.07 8.47
CA ASP A 47 -5.78 18.09 7.51
C ASP A 47 -4.79 16.95 7.26
N VAL A 48 -3.52 17.29 7.02
CA VAL A 48 -2.47 16.29 6.79
C VAL A 48 -2.21 15.48 8.05
N LEU A 49 -2.25 16.10 9.23
CA LEU A 49 -2.07 15.42 10.52
C LEU A 49 -3.23 14.45 10.80
N LEU A 50 -4.49 14.86 10.57
CA LEU A 50 -5.65 13.98 10.72
C LEU A 50 -5.55 12.76 9.80
N LYS A 51 -5.27 12.97 8.51
CA LYS A 51 -5.06 11.88 7.54
C LYS A 51 -3.93 10.95 7.97
N SER A 52 -2.79 11.51 8.34
CA SER A 52 -1.60 10.73 8.73
C SER A 52 -1.82 9.92 9.99
N SER A 53 -2.46 10.50 11.02
CA SER A 53 -2.71 9.84 12.29
C SER A 53 -3.73 8.71 12.14
N THR A 54 -4.84 8.96 11.43
CA THR A 54 -5.87 7.96 11.20
C THR A 54 -5.34 6.78 10.35
N LEU A 55 -4.55 7.07 9.32
CA LEU A 55 -3.92 6.06 8.49
C LEU A 55 -2.91 5.22 9.28
N ASN A 56 -2.09 5.88 10.13
CA ASN A 56 -1.12 5.20 10.99
C ASN A 56 -1.80 4.22 11.95
N ASP A 57 -2.90 4.63 12.59
CA ASP A 57 -3.66 3.78 13.48
C ASP A 57 -4.25 2.57 12.74
N PHE A 58 -5.02 2.83 11.68
CA PHE A 58 -5.70 1.79 10.90
C PHE A 58 -4.73 0.71 10.36
N TYR A 59 -3.64 1.14 9.76
CA TYR A 59 -2.68 0.21 9.15
C TYR A 59 -1.55 -0.23 10.10
N SER A 60 -1.52 0.25 11.33
CA SER A 60 -0.46 -0.02 12.32
C SER A 60 0.94 0.20 11.72
N THR A 61 1.15 1.39 11.10
CA THR A 61 2.42 1.71 10.43
C THR A 61 3.56 2.06 11.39
N ASN A 62 3.28 2.07 12.70
CA ASN A 62 4.23 2.26 13.80
C ASN A 62 4.99 3.61 13.75
N ILE A 63 4.29 4.67 13.37
CA ILE A 63 4.81 6.04 13.40
C ILE A 63 4.47 6.66 14.75
N PHE A 64 5.47 6.86 15.61
CA PHE A 64 5.28 7.47 16.93
C PHE A 64 5.14 8.99 16.89
N ASN A 65 5.62 9.65 15.83
CA ASN A 65 5.55 11.10 15.65
C ASN A 65 4.92 11.43 14.28
N THR A 66 3.59 11.32 14.22
CA THR A 66 2.82 11.66 13.00
C THR A 66 2.88 13.14 12.65
N TYR A 67 3.13 14.03 13.64
CA TYR A 67 3.32 15.45 13.40
C TYR A 67 4.56 15.73 12.55
N ALA A 68 5.68 15.06 12.81
CA ALA A 68 6.90 15.21 12.00
C ALA A 68 6.64 14.76 10.55
N VAL A 69 5.88 13.67 10.36
CA VAL A 69 5.48 13.20 9.04
C VAL A 69 4.57 14.20 8.33
N ALA A 70 3.58 14.75 9.03
CA ALA A 70 2.66 15.74 8.45
C ALA A 70 3.41 17.02 8.03
N LYS A 71 4.33 17.50 8.86
CA LYS A 71 5.20 18.64 8.50
C LYS A 71 6.05 18.35 7.26
N HIS A 72 6.61 17.14 7.17
CA HIS A 72 7.40 16.74 6.02
C HIS A 72 6.56 16.72 4.74
N ILE A 73 5.37 16.15 4.79
CA ILE A 73 4.44 16.09 3.63
C ILE A 73 4.14 17.49 3.10
N LEU A 74 3.94 18.47 3.98
CA LEU A 74 3.70 19.88 3.60
C LEU A 74 4.89 20.54 2.88
N THR A 75 6.10 20.02 3.03
CA THR A 75 7.28 20.58 2.34
C THR A 75 7.41 20.10 0.89
N ILE A 76 6.65 19.06 0.49
CA ILE A 76 6.74 18.48 -0.85
C ILE A 76 6.04 19.40 -1.87
N PRO A 77 6.78 19.93 -2.86
CA PRO A 77 6.21 20.89 -3.77
C PRO A 77 5.19 20.23 -4.70
N ASN A 78 4.10 20.97 -4.98
CA ASN A 78 3.06 20.60 -5.95
C ASN A 78 2.43 19.20 -5.69
N LEU A 79 2.39 18.78 -4.43
CA LEU A 79 2.01 17.42 -4.02
C LEU A 79 0.66 16.98 -4.58
N ASP A 80 -0.40 17.81 -4.44
CA ASP A 80 -1.76 17.44 -4.84
C ASP A 80 -1.88 17.18 -6.36
N ASN A 81 -1.24 17.99 -7.18
CA ASN A 81 -1.23 17.78 -8.63
C ASN A 81 -0.43 16.53 -9.02
N ARG A 82 0.70 16.31 -8.37
CA ARG A 82 1.54 15.13 -8.60
C ARG A 82 0.82 13.83 -8.20
N LEU A 83 0.10 13.84 -7.07
CA LEU A 83 -0.77 12.73 -6.65
C LEU A 83 -1.86 12.46 -7.70
N LYS A 84 -2.53 13.52 -8.18
CA LYS A 84 -3.56 13.41 -9.21
C LYS A 84 -3.03 12.83 -10.51
N GLN A 85 -1.81 13.20 -10.91
CA GLN A 85 -1.15 12.72 -12.14
C GLN A 85 -0.56 11.31 -12.00
N GLY A 86 -0.47 10.76 -10.79
CA GLY A 86 0.12 9.46 -10.54
C GLY A 86 1.65 9.45 -10.58
N ASP A 87 2.28 10.54 -10.15
CA ASP A 87 3.74 10.62 -10.04
C ASP A 87 4.24 9.70 -8.91
N ILE A 88 4.64 8.50 -9.29
CA ILE A 88 5.05 7.45 -8.34
C ILE A 88 6.31 7.79 -7.54
N SER A 89 7.12 8.78 -7.98
CA SER A 89 8.30 9.25 -7.22
C SER A 89 7.93 9.89 -5.88
N LEU A 90 6.67 10.34 -5.72
CA LEU A 90 6.14 10.86 -4.46
C LEU A 90 6.28 9.89 -3.29
N VAL A 91 6.20 8.59 -3.54
CA VAL A 91 6.36 7.59 -2.47
C VAL A 91 7.77 7.66 -1.88
N ASP A 92 8.79 7.85 -2.71
CA ASP A 92 10.17 7.97 -2.24
C ASP A 92 10.41 9.28 -1.49
N GLU A 93 9.73 10.37 -1.88
CA GLU A 93 9.81 11.65 -1.18
C GLU A 93 9.07 11.62 0.16
N ILE A 94 7.87 11.05 0.21
CA ILE A 94 7.05 10.97 1.45
C ILE A 94 7.67 10.02 2.48
N LYS A 95 8.30 8.92 2.05
CA LYS A 95 8.81 7.90 2.99
C LYS A 95 9.98 8.35 3.84
N GLU A 96 10.86 9.23 3.31
CA GLU A 96 12.08 9.65 4.00
C GLU A 96 11.84 10.89 4.87
N VAL A 97 11.56 10.69 6.14
CA VAL A 97 11.27 11.77 7.08
C VAL A 97 12.44 12.00 8.02
N THR A 98 12.90 13.25 8.12
CA THR A 98 13.84 13.65 9.15
C THR A 98 13.07 13.94 10.45
N MET A 99 13.35 13.17 11.48
CA MET A 99 12.69 13.27 12.79
C MET A 99 13.31 14.38 13.63
N SER A 100 12.66 14.71 14.76
CA SER A 100 13.15 15.73 15.71
C SER A 100 14.53 15.44 16.32
N ASP A 101 14.94 14.17 16.34
CA ASP A 101 16.28 13.74 16.77
C ASP A 101 17.35 13.87 15.66
N GLY A 102 17.00 14.45 14.52
CA GLY A 102 17.85 14.60 13.35
C GLY A 102 18.04 13.32 12.52
N LYS A 103 17.48 12.20 12.94
CA LYS A 103 17.62 10.92 12.22
C LYS A 103 16.58 10.80 11.13
N LYS A 104 16.99 10.30 9.98
CA LYS A 104 16.09 9.91 8.91
C LYS A 104 15.40 8.57 9.25
N ARG A 105 14.10 8.51 9.00
CA ARG A 105 13.28 7.31 9.09
C ARG A 105 12.65 7.02 7.74
N ASP A 106 12.61 5.76 7.38
CA ASP A 106 11.93 5.28 6.17
C ASP A 106 10.56 4.70 6.55
N PHE A 107 9.50 5.40 6.15
CA PHE A 107 8.11 4.99 6.35
C PHE A 107 7.48 4.49 5.05
N TYR A 108 8.17 3.63 4.32
CA TYR A 108 7.78 3.15 2.99
C TYR A 108 6.33 2.66 2.92
N SER A 109 5.93 1.76 3.83
CA SER A 109 4.57 1.21 3.86
C SER A 109 3.51 2.30 4.12
N PHE A 110 3.81 3.31 4.94
CA PHE A 110 2.94 4.46 5.15
C PHE A 110 2.82 5.29 3.88
N ALA A 111 3.94 5.63 3.24
CA ALA A 111 3.95 6.47 2.05
C ALA A 111 3.12 5.87 0.90
N THR A 112 3.24 4.55 0.67
CA THR A 112 2.43 3.87 -0.35
C THR A 112 0.93 3.96 -0.05
N LYS A 113 0.53 3.82 1.21
CA LYS A 113 -0.87 3.92 1.65
C LYS A 113 -1.40 5.34 1.53
N TYR A 114 -0.60 6.33 1.95
CA TYR A 114 -0.97 7.74 1.84
C TYR A 114 -1.25 8.14 0.40
N CYS A 115 -0.36 7.80 -0.53
CA CYS A 115 -0.56 8.04 -1.96
C CYS A 115 -1.76 7.26 -2.51
N SER A 116 -1.93 6.00 -2.11
CA SER A 116 -3.03 5.15 -2.55
C SER A 116 -4.40 5.71 -2.14
N HIS A 117 -4.55 6.24 -0.92
CA HIS A 117 -5.81 6.86 -0.49
C HIS A 117 -6.14 8.16 -1.24
N HIS A 118 -5.13 8.85 -1.77
CA HIS A 118 -5.36 9.98 -2.67
C HIS A 118 -5.66 9.54 -4.11
N ASN A 119 -5.00 8.49 -4.61
CA ASN A 119 -5.20 8.04 -5.99
C ASN A 119 -4.91 6.53 -6.16
N PRO A 120 -5.86 5.64 -5.81
CA PRO A 120 -5.66 4.20 -5.84
C PRO A 120 -5.42 3.63 -7.26
N LYS A 121 -5.71 4.43 -8.30
CA LYS A 121 -5.50 4.02 -9.69
C LYS A 121 -4.01 3.88 -10.04
N PHE A 122 -3.15 4.70 -9.44
CA PHE A 122 -1.71 4.75 -9.78
C PHE A 122 -0.81 4.25 -8.65
N PHE A 123 -1.32 4.19 -7.42
CA PHE A 123 -0.49 3.88 -6.25
C PHE A 123 -0.94 2.58 -5.57
N PRO A 124 -0.43 1.41 -6.00
CA PRO A 124 -0.64 0.16 -5.27
C PRO A 124 0.02 0.22 -3.89
N ILE A 125 -0.59 -0.45 -2.92
CA ILE A 125 -0.11 -0.47 -1.54
C ILE A 125 0.97 -1.54 -1.38
N TYR A 126 2.14 -1.13 -0.87
CA TYR A 126 3.12 -2.05 -0.35
C TYR A 126 2.80 -2.40 1.11
N ASP A 127 2.71 -3.70 1.36
CA ASP A 127 2.49 -4.26 2.69
C ASP A 127 3.37 -5.49 2.90
N SER A 128 3.68 -5.83 4.16
CA SER A 128 4.54 -6.97 4.49
C SER A 128 3.96 -8.32 4.07
N TYR A 129 2.65 -8.44 3.95
CA TYR A 129 1.99 -9.63 3.43
C TYR A 129 2.06 -9.71 1.92
N VAL A 130 1.84 -8.57 1.24
CA VAL A 130 2.00 -8.44 -0.22
C VAL A 130 3.44 -8.76 -0.62
N ASP A 131 4.43 -8.24 0.11
CA ASP A 131 5.85 -8.54 -0.09
C ASP A 131 6.12 -10.05 -0.04
N LYS A 132 5.71 -10.70 1.05
CA LYS A 132 5.94 -12.13 1.26
C LYS A 132 5.25 -13.00 0.22
N ILE A 133 4.01 -12.67 -0.11
CA ILE A 133 3.23 -13.49 -1.04
C ILE A 133 3.73 -13.36 -2.47
N LEU A 134 4.15 -12.18 -2.93
CA LEU A 134 4.77 -12.00 -4.24
C LEU A 134 6.04 -12.82 -4.37
N VAL A 135 6.91 -12.80 -3.36
CA VAL A 135 8.14 -13.63 -3.36
C VAL A 135 7.80 -15.13 -3.39
N ALA A 136 6.80 -15.55 -2.61
CA ALA A 136 6.41 -16.96 -2.56
C ALA A 136 5.76 -17.43 -3.86
N LEU A 137 4.87 -16.62 -4.45
CA LEU A 137 4.24 -16.91 -5.74
C LEU A 137 5.26 -16.96 -6.87
N ASN A 138 6.23 -16.03 -6.90
CA ASN A 138 7.25 -16.02 -7.95
C ASN A 138 8.19 -17.23 -7.91
N LYS A 139 8.40 -17.82 -6.73
CA LYS A 139 9.16 -19.09 -6.59
C LYS A 139 8.44 -20.30 -7.17
N VAL A 140 7.11 -20.33 -7.08
CA VAL A 140 6.30 -21.46 -7.56
C VAL A 140 5.84 -21.25 -9.00
N TYR A 141 5.47 -20.04 -9.33
CA TYR A 141 4.98 -19.61 -10.64
C TYR A 141 5.78 -18.39 -11.10
N PRO A 142 6.96 -18.56 -11.72
CA PRO A 142 7.78 -17.43 -12.14
C PRO A 142 7.02 -16.48 -13.06
N PHE A 143 6.85 -15.23 -12.64
CA PHE A 143 6.14 -14.19 -13.39
C PHE A 143 6.98 -12.94 -13.62
N SER A 144 8.02 -12.72 -12.82
CA SER A 144 8.94 -11.58 -12.99
C SER A 144 10.33 -11.95 -12.47
N THR A 145 11.36 -11.24 -12.96
CA THR A 145 12.75 -11.44 -12.51
C THR A 145 13.13 -10.34 -11.53
N PHE A 146 13.05 -10.59 -10.23
CA PHE A 146 13.43 -9.63 -9.20
C PHE A 146 14.09 -10.28 -7.99
N LYS A 147 14.90 -9.51 -7.28
CA LYS A 147 15.43 -9.86 -5.95
C LYS A 147 14.45 -9.32 -4.89
N HIS A 148 14.23 -10.06 -3.80
CA HIS A 148 13.31 -9.65 -2.73
C HIS A 148 13.49 -8.18 -2.28
N LYS A 149 14.75 -7.75 -2.08
CA LYS A 149 15.06 -6.38 -1.67
C LYS A 149 14.58 -5.30 -2.65
N GLU A 150 14.40 -5.64 -3.93
CA GLU A 150 13.97 -4.68 -4.97
C GLU A 150 12.51 -4.27 -4.81
N LEU A 151 11.69 -5.06 -4.10
CA LEU A 151 10.33 -4.66 -3.74
C LEU A 151 10.27 -3.45 -2.80
N LYS A 152 11.41 -3.04 -2.21
CA LYS A 152 11.56 -1.79 -1.44
C LYS A 152 11.81 -0.56 -2.30
N ASN A 153 12.03 -0.73 -3.59
CA ASN A 153 12.01 0.33 -4.58
C ASN A 153 10.61 0.40 -5.19
N TYR A 154 9.94 1.54 -5.08
CA TYR A 154 8.53 1.63 -5.44
C TYR A 154 8.26 1.48 -6.93
N GLN A 155 9.14 2.03 -7.77
CA GLN A 155 9.05 1.81 -9.22
C GLN A 155 9.14 0.32 -9.55
N ARG A 156 10.13 -0.37 -8.96
CA ARG A 156 10.31 -1.81 -9.19
C ARG A 156 9.14 -2.64 -8.66
N PHE A 157 8.58 -2.26 -7.51
CA PHE A 157 7.38 -2.89 -6.97
C PHE A 157 6.19 -2.79 -7.93
N ASN A 158 5.97 -1.60 -8.53
CA ASN A 158 4.94 -1.41 -9.55
C ASN A 158 5.18 -2.30 -10.78
N GLU A 159 6.40 -2.36 -11.30
CA GLU A 159 6.75 -3.21 -12.43
C GLU A 159 6.46 -4.69 -12.13
N VAL A 160 6.84 -5.17 -10.95
CA VAL A 160 6.57 -6.55 -10.51
C VAL A 160 5.07 -6.84 -10.44
N LEU A 161 4.25 -5.88 -9.97
CA LEU A 161 2.78 -6.02 -9.97
C LEU A 161 2.19 -6.03 -11.37
N LEU A 162 2.72 -5.24 -12.30
CA LEU A 162 2.31 -5.26 -13.71
C LEU A 162 2.67 -6.60 -14.38
N ASP A 163 3.87 -7.12 -14.13
CA ASP A 163 4.28 -8.45 -14.60
C ASP A 163 3.35 -9.54 -14.05
N PHE A 164 3.03 -9.47 -12.75
CA PHE A 164 2.07 -10.37 -12.10
C PHE A 164 0.70 -10.31 -12.77
N ASN A 165 0.15 -9.11 -12.93
CA ASN A 165 -1.14 -8.89 -13.57
C ASN A 165 -1.19 -9.51 -14.97
N LYS A 166 -0.21 -9.16 -15.82
CA LYS A 166 -0.10 -9.63 -17.20
C LYS A 166 0.07 -11.15 -17.28
N THR A 167 0.97 -11.72 -16.46
CA THR A 167 1.29 -13.16 -16.51
C THR A 167 0.09 -14.04 -16.16
N PHE A 168 -0.77 -13.58 -15.25
CA PHE A 168 -1.93 -14.34 -14.80
C PHE A 168 -3.25 -13.90 -15.46
N GLY A 169 -3.21 -12.97 -16.43
CA GLY A 169 -4.39 -12.49 -17.16
C GLY A 169 -5.42 -11.82 -16.25
N LEU A 170 -4.96 -10.93 -15.37
CA LEU A 170 -5.79 -10.26 -14.36
C LEU A 170 -6.10 -8.79 -14.73
N ASP A 171 -5.96 -8.41 -15.99
CA ASP A 171 -6.10 -7.04 -16.50
C ASP A 171 -7.48 -6.41 -16.25
N ASN A 172 -8.50 -7.23 -15.99
CA ASN A 172 -9.84 -6.77 -15.65
C ASN A 172 -10.00 -6.33 -14.17
N PHE A 173 -8.94 -6.43 -13.37
CA PHE A 173 -8.93 -6.02 -11.97
C PHE A 173 -8.11 -4.76 -11.78
N SER A 174 -8.60 -3.86 -10.92
CA SER A 174 -7.85 -2.67 -10.53
C SER A 174 -6.62 -3.02 -9.68
N LEU A 175 -5.67 -2.10 -9.58
CA LEU A 175 -4.52 -2.26 -8.66
C LEU A 175 -4.99 -2.46 -7.21
N LYS A 176 -6.08 -1.80 -6.80
CA LYS A 176 -6.69 -1.97 -5.47
C LYS A 176 -7.26 -3.38 -5.26
N ASP A 177 -7.88 -3.97 -6.29
CA ASP A 177 -8.38 -5.35 -6.22
C ASP A 177 -7.24 -6.34 -6.07
N LEU A 178 -6.16 -6.16 -6.84
CA LEU A 178 -4.97 -7.01 -6.76
C LEU A 178 -4.27 -6.87 -5.40
N ASP A 179 -4.16 -5.67 -4.87
CA ASP A 179 -3.64 -5.42 -3.53
C ASP A 179 -4.47 -6.14 -2.46
N THR A 180 -5.78 -5.99 -2.49
CA THR A 180 -6.71 -6.67 -1.58
C THR A 180 -6.54 -8.19 -1.65
N TYR A 181 -6.48 -8.75 -2.86
CA TYR A 181 -6.26 -10.17 -3.09
C TYR A 181 -4.93 -10.65 -2.50
N LEU A 182 -3.84 -10.00 -2.86
CA LEU A 182 -2.49 -10.37 -2.40
C LEU A 182 -2.35 -10.21 -0.88
N TRP A 183 -2.91 -9.16 -0.31
CA TRP A 183 -2.89 -8.94 1.14
C TRP A 183 -3.64 -10.04 1.89
N LEU A 184 -4.87 -10.40 1.47
CA LEU A 184 -5.66 -11.44 2.14
C LEU A 184 -5.06 -12.83 1.96
N LEU A 185 -4.59 -13.16 0.76
CA LEU A 185 -3.86 -14.39 0.50
C LEU A 185 -2.59 -14.45 1.36
N GLY A 186 -1.84 -13.34 1.42
CA GLY A 186 -0.63 -13.25 2.26
C GLY A 186 -0.92 -13.44 3.75
N LYS A 187 -2.02 -12.87 4.26
CA LYS A 187 -2.45 -13.09 5.67
C LYS A 187 -2.82 -14.54 5.95
N GLU A 188 -3.44 -15.21 4.99
CA GLU A 188 -3.83 -16.62 5.12
C GLU A 188 -2.61 -17.54 5.11
N ILE A 189 -1.68 -17.32 4.20
CA ILE A 189 -0.47 -18.14 4.03
C ILE A 189 0.58 -17.86 5.12
N PHE A 190 0.66 -16.64 5.61
CA PHE A 190 1.64 -16.18 6.61
C PHE A 190 0.96 -15.57 7.85
N PRO A 191 0.10 -16.33 8.57
CA PRO A 191 -0.58 -15.78 9.73
C PRO A 191 0.42 -15.29 10.79
N LYS A 192 0.09 -14.16 11.45
CA LYS A 192 0.88 -13.72 12.61
C LYS A 192 0.77 -14.81 13.69
N LYS A 193 1.90 -15.24 14.22
CA LYS A 193 1.88 -16.08 15.42
C LYS A 193 1.21 -15.28 16.54
N VAL A 194 0.11 -15.79 17.05
CA VAL A 194 -0.50 -15.27 18.28
C VAL A 194 0.55 -15.47 19.37
N LYS A 195 1.02 -14.36 19.96
CA LYS A 195 1.92 -14.41 21.12
C LYS A 195 1.11 -14.70 22.35
#